data_20c70bfb89827d30a34961b9fcb26046
#
_entry.id   20c70bfb89827d30a34961b9fcb26046
#
_cell.length_a   1.000
_cell.length_b   1.000
_cell.length_c   1.000
_cell.angle_alpha   90.00
_cell.angle_beta   90.00
_cell.angle_gamma   90.00
#
_symmetry.space_group_name_H-M   'P 1'
#
loop_
_entity.id
_entity.type
_entity.pdbx_description
1 polymer ?
#
loop_
_entity_poly.entity_id
_entity_poly.type
_entity_poly.pdbx_seq_one_letter_code
_entity_poly.pdbx_strand_id
1 'polypeptide(L)'
;PALLKGSLACRLPLLQEGRQTAVRLFNGFTEGLPALTVDLYNQTLVFFTHKITENDSLRLAEAALPYYLSALSGVHCAILKQRSSREESKKKGTILFGSQPDTLLLENGIQYAVDLLVNQDASFYLDTRNLRAWLQENSNGKTVLNTFAYTGSLGVAALAGGAKEVTQMDRNGRFLQLALQSVRLNGLDEAKMNCSAVDFFVGVGQMKKSRKVFDLVILDPPYFSLTERGRVDLVNEAARLINKVRPLVNDGGQLVVVNNALFLSGQAFLQAIEVLGKDGFITIDTIIPVPEDFTGYPTTLKGRPPADPAPFNHSTKIVILKIKRKESI
;
A
#
# COMPACT_ATOMS: atom_id res chain seq x y z
N PRO A 1 23.57 13.01 -9.20
CA PRO A 1 22.79 13.45 -10.39
C PRO A 1 22.54 12.35 -11.39
N ALA A 2 23.57 11.55 -11.79
CA ALA A 2 23.42 10.53 -12.82
C ALA A 2 22.37 9.45 -12.50
N LEU A 3 22.32 8.96 -11.25
CA LEU A 3 21.33 7.98 -10.78
C LEU A 3 19.90 8.56 -10.88
N LEU A 4 19.69 9.78 -10.39
CA LEU A 4 18.37 10.42 -10.44
C LEU A 4 17.91 10.65 -11.88
N LYS A 5 18.84 11.06 -12.77
CA LYS A 5 18.54 11.28 -14.19
C LYS A 5 18.10 9.98 -14.88
N GLY A 6 18.84 8.89 -14.69
CA GLY A 6 18.48 7.60 -15.27
C GLY A 6 17.14 7.06 -14.74
N SER A 7 16.95 7.17 -13.44
CA SER A 7 15.71 6.73 -12.78
C SER A 7 14.49 7.52 -13.25
N LEU A 8 14.57 8.85 -13.30
CA LEU A 8 13.46 9.71 -13.74
C LEU A 8 13.12 9.45 -15.21
N ALA A 9 14.12 9.30 -16.09
CA ALA A 9 13.89 9.08 -17.53
C ALA A 9 13.00 7.86 -17.80
N CYS A 10 13.15 6.78 -17.03
CA CYS A 10 12.29 5.59 -17.14
C CYS A 10 10.85 5.82 -16.66
N ARG A 11 10.62 6.82 -15.82
CA ARG A 11 9.33 7.10 -15.18
C ARG A 11 8.54 8.23 -15.83
N LEU A 12 9.17 9.06 -16.65
CA LEU A 12 8.50 10.16 -17.37
C LEU A 12 7.26 9.70 -18.17
N PRO A 13 7.26 8.56 -18.86
CA PRO A 13 6.08 8.10 -19.58
C PRO A 13 4.83 7.96 -18.68
N LEU A 14 5.00 7.47 -17.45
CA LEU A 14 3.88 7.33 -16.50
C LEU A 14 3.23 8.67 -16.14
N LEU A 15 4.03 9.73 -16.06
CA LEU A 15 3.55 11.08 -15.76
C LEU A 15 2.86 11.73 -16.97
N GLN A 16 3.30 11.40 -18.19
CA GLN A 16 2.76 11.95 -19.43
C GLN A 16 1.39 11.37 -19.80
N GLU A 17 1.08 10.15 -19.38
CA GLU A 17 -0.21 9.52 -19.65
C GLU A 17 -1.38 10.21 -18.92
N GLY A 18 -1.10 11.11 -17.96
CA GLY A 18 -2.10 11.91 -17.23
C GLY A 18 -3.04 11.10 -16.31
N ARG A 19 -2.84 9.78 -16.25
CA ARG A 19 -3.67 8.86 -15.45
C ARG A 19 -3.16 8.64 -14.03
N GLN A 20 -1.89 8.99 -13.81
CA GLN A 20 -1.17 8.73 -12.56
C GLN A 20 -0.52 10.02 -12.09
N THR A 21 -0.91 10.50 -10.91
CA THR A 21 -0.27 11.66 -10.28
C THR A 21 0.57 11.28 -9.05
N ALA A 22 0.66 9.98 -8.72
CA ALA A 22 1.46 9.47 -7.63
C ALA A 22 2.40 8.38 -8.14
N VAL A 23 3.73 8.67 -8.17
CA VAL A 23 4.76 7.83 -8.79
C VAL A 23 6.02 7.86 -7.94
N ARG A 24 6.68 6.71 -7.78
CA ARG A 24 8.04 6.67 -7.24
C ARG A 24 9.02 7.12 -8.30
N LEU A 25 9.73 8.23 -8.06
CA LEU A 25 10.71 8.80 -8.98
C LEU A 25 12.09 8.18 -8.84
N PHE A 26 12.44 7.72 -7.62
CA PHE A 26 13.72 7.10 -7.31
C PHE A 26 13.58 6.11 -6.17
N ASN A 27 13.99 4.87 -6.39
CA ASN A 27 14.08 3.85 -5.36
C ASN A 27 15.54 3.52 -5.06
N GLY A 28 16.15 4.29 -4.18
CA GLY A 28 17.56 4.14 -3.89
C GLY A 28 18.00 2.76 -3.41
N PHE A 29 17.10 1.99 -2.79
CA PHE A 29 17.39 0.62 -2.35
C PHE A 29 17.78 -0.30 -3.52
N THR A 30 17.12 -0.15 -4.65
CA THR A 30 17.39 -0.94 -5.85
C THR A 30 18.23 -0.19 -6.88
N GLU A 31 18.27 1.15 -6.84
CA GLU A 31 18.91 2.01 -7.83
C GLU A 31 20.24 2.63 -7.36
N GLY A 32 20.85 2.09 -6.28
CA GLY A 32 22.25 2.35 -5.92
C GLY A 32 22.50 3.49 -4.95
N LEU A 33 21.47 4.02 -4.24
CA LEU A 33 21.61 4.97 -3.16
C LEU A 33 20.60 4.68 -2.03
N PRO A 34 20.80 3.62 -1.23
CA PRO A 34 19.83 3.12 -0.25
C PRO A 34 19.36 4.15 0.79
N ALA A 35 20.13 5.22 0.96
CA ALA A 35 19.79 6.30 1.88
C ALA A 35 18.64 7.20 1.40
N LEU A 36 18.23 7.14 0.12
CA LEU A 36 17.25 8.04 -0.47
C LEU A 36 16.17 7.31 -1.25
N THR A 37 14.92 7.70 -1.02
CA THR A 37 13.79 7.38 -1.89
C THR A 37 13.07 8.68 -2.20
N VAL A 38 12.59 8.87 -3.44
CA VAL A 38 11.86 10.07 -3.85
C VAL A 38 10.57 9.66 -4.52
N ASP A 39 9.47 10.15 -3.98
CA ASP A 39 8.13 9.96 -4.52
C ASP A 39 7.55 11.30 -4.95
N LEU A 40 6.71 11.28 -5.98
CA LEU A 40 5.87 12.40 -6.39
C LEU A 40 4.42 12.07 -5.99
N TYR A 41 3.75 13.02 -5.36
CA TYR A 41 2.33 12.99 -5.06
C TYR A 41 1.69 14.25 -5.64
N ASN A 42 1.07 14.13 -6.80
CA ASN A 42 0.60 15.22 -7.65
C ASN A 42 1.74 16.19 -8.01
N GLN A 43 1.84 17.34 -7.37
CA GLN A 43 2.90 18.34 -7.57
C GLN A 43 3.78 18.51 -6.31
N THR A 44 3.67 17.58 -5.36
CA THR A 44 4.49 17.55 -4.13
C THR A 44 5.52 16.43 -4.19
N LEU A 45 6.80 16.78 -4.07
CA LEU A 45 7.89 15.81 -3.88
C LEU A 45 7.97 15.38 -2.43
N VAL A 46 8.18 14.08 -2.20
CA VAL A 46 8.45 13.54 -0.86
C VAL A 46 9.77 12.78 -0.89
N PHE A 47 10.75 13.30 -0.18
CA PHE A 47 12.05 12.69 0.04
C PHE A 47 11.99 11.85 1.32
N PHE A 48 12.25 10.56 1.22
CA PHE A 48 12.41 9.69 2.38
C PHE A 48 13.90 9.37 2.54
N THR A 49 14.44 9.61 3.74
CA THR A 49 15.82 9.24 4.05
C THR A 49 15.89 8.11 5.07
N HIS A 50 16.86 7.23 4.90
CA HIS A 50 16.98 5.97 5.61
C HIS A 50 18.39 5.76 6.15
N LYS A 51 18.51 5.37 7.44
CA LYS A 51 19.77 4.92 8.07
C LYS A 51 20.94 5.91 7.96
N ILE A 52 20.67 7.20 7.92
CA ILE A 52 21.67 8.28 7.94
C ILE A 52 21.34 9.32 9.01
N THR A 53 22.28 10.18 9.34
CA THR A 53 22.07 11.25 10.32
C THR A 53 21.07 12.29 9.82
N GLU A 54 20.53 13.10 10.71
CA GLU A 54 19.57 14.16 10.36
C GLU A 54 20.19 15.21 9.44
N ASN A 55 21.47 15.58 9.71
CA ASN A 55 22.19 16.54 8.87
C ASN A 55 22.48 15.98 7.48
N ASP A 56 22.88 14.72 7.38
CA ASP A 56 23.09 14.08 6.07
C ASP A 56 21.79 13.90 5.32
N SER A 57 20.68 13.65 6.01
CA SER A 57 19.34 13.60 5.44
C SER A 57 18.97 14.91 4.76
N LEU A 58 19.17 16.02 5.45
CA LEU A 58 18.90 17.36 4.92
C LEU A 58 19.78 17.65 3.70
N ARG A 59 21.10 17.48 3.84
CA ARG A 59 22.06 17.71 2.75
C ARG A 59 21.75 16.88 1.51
N LEU A 60 21.34 15.61 1.70
CA LEU A 60 21.02 14.72 0.59
C LEU A 60 19.76 15.18 -0.15
N ALA A 61 18.72 15.57 0.59
CA ALA A 61 17.48 16.08 0.01
C ALA A 61 17.70 17.44 -0.70
N GLU A 62 18.45 18.36 -0.08
CA GLU A 62 18.81 19.66 -0.66
C GLU A 62 19.67 19.52 -1.93
N ALA A 63 20.55 18.51 -1.99
CA ALA A 63 21.35 18.24 -3.18
C ALA A 63 20.52 17.62 -4.33
N ALA A 64 19.44 16.88 -4.02
CA ALA A 64 18.58 16.25 -5.01
C ALA A 64 17.44 17.16 -5.50
N LEU A 65 16.93 18.04 -4.66
CA LEU A 65 15.78 18.91 -4.93
C LEU A 65 15.92 19.76 -6.20
N PRO A 66 17.04 20.51 -6.42
CA PRO A 66 17.17 21.36 -7.62
C PRO A 66 17.05 20.58 -8.93
N TYR A 67 17.54 19.34 -8.94
CA TYR A 67 17.40 18.47 -10.11
C TYR A 67 15.92 18.22 -10.44
N TYR A 68 15.10 17.84 -9.46
CA TYR A 68 13.69 17.56 -9.71
C TYR A 68 12.89 18.83 -10.04
N LEU A 69 13.19 19.97 -9.39
CA LEU A 69 12.55 21.25 -9.72
C LEU A 69 12.85 21.70 -11.16
N SER A 70 14.05 21.39 -11.68
CA SER A 70 14.40 21.70 -13.07
C SER A 70 13.81 20.72 -14.09
N ALA A 71 13.59 19.45 -13.68
CA ALA A 71 13.17 18.37 -14.58
C ALA A 71 11.66 18.17 -14.63
N LEU A 72 10.92 18.59 -13.61
CA LEU A 72 9.48 18.42 -13.46
C LEU A 72 8.81 19.81 -13.35
N SER A 73 8.08 20.19 -14.37
CA SER A 73 7.27 21.43 -14.33
C SER A 73 6.09 21.25 -13.36
N GLY A 74 5.78 22.31 -12.62
CA GLY A 74 4.62 22.36 -11.74
C GLY A 74 4.83 21.86 -10.31
N VAL A 75 6.01 21.34 -9.96
CA VAL A 75 6.33 21.03 -8.56
C VAL A 75 6.30 22.32 -7.73
N HIS A 76 5.41 22.37 -6.73
CA HIS A 76 5.23 23.55 -5.88
C HIS A 76 5.56 23.32 -4.40
N CYS A 77 5.73 22.06 -4.00
CA CYS A 77 6.09 21.70 -2.63
C CYS A 77 7.08 20.52 -2.60
N ALA A 78 7.95 20.51 -1.60
CA ALA A 78 8.80 19.36 -1.29
C ALA A 78 8.88 19.13 0.22
N ILE A 79 8.77 17.86 0.61
CA ILE A 79 8.78 17.38 2.00
C ILE A 79 9.97 16.44 2.21
N LEU A 80 10.67 16.58 3.33
CA LEU A 80 11.65 15.61 3.81
C LEU A 80 11.08 14.81 4.98
N LYS A 81 11.06 13.50 4.84
CA LYS A 81 10.70 12.52 5.90
C LYS A 81 11.94 11.76 6.35
N GLN A 82 12.40 12.03 7.55
CA GLN A 82 13.61 11.43 8.12
C GLN A 82 13.24 10.16 8.90
N ARG A 83 13.22 9.01 8.22
CA ARG A 83 12.77 7.72 8.79
C ARG A 83 13.57 7.27 10.02
N SER A 84 14.82 7.68 10.13
CA SER A 84 15.73 7.31 11.24
C SER A 84 15.76 8.33 12.38
N SER A 85 15.06 9.46 12.26
CA SER A 85 15.00 10.45 13.32
C SER A 85 14.29 9.90 14.56
N ARG A 86 14.69 10.40 15.73
CA ARG A 86 13.97 10.16 17.00
C ARG A 86 12.79 11.13 17.19
N GLU A 87 12.77 12.24 16.46
CA GLU A 87 11.74 13.25 16.53
C GLU A 87 10.57 12.88 15.61
N GLU A 88 9.39 12.71 16.18
CA GLU A 88 8.17 12.37 15.41
C GLU A 88 7.79 13.43 14.37
N SER A 89 8.07 14.71 14.65
CA SER A 89 7.86 15.81 13.70
C SER A 89 8.67 15.61 12.41
N LYS A 90 9.94 15.20 12.52
CA LYS A 90 10.83 14.95 11.40
C LYS A 90 10.45 13.69 10.62
N LYS A 91 9.91 12.67 11.32
CA LYS A 91 9.34 11.49 10.65
C LYS A 91 8.08 11.83 9.88
N LYS A 92 7.20 12.66 10.44
CA LYS A 92 5.98 13.13 9.76
C LYS A 92 6.31 13.96 8.53
N GLY A 93 7.36 14.75 8.58
CA GLY A 93 7.89 15.50 7.47
C GLY A 93 8.12 16.98 7.77
N THR A 94 9.18 17.51 7.17
CA THR A 94 9.53 18.94 7.19
C THR A 94 9.42 19.46 5.77
N ILE A 95 8.76 20.60 5.58
CA ILE A 95 8.67 21.25 4.26
C ILE A 95 10.04 21.86 3.94
N LEU A 96 10.63 21.44 2.81
CA LEU A 96 11.90 21.95 2.29
C LEU A 96 11.71 23.07 1.26
N PHE A 97 10.60 23.01 0.53
CA PHE A 97 10.29 23.96 -0.54
C PHE A 97 8.78 24.16 -0.61
N GLY A 98 8.35 25.37 -0.92
CA GLY A 98 6.93 25.72 -0.96
C GLY A 98 6.30 25.82 0.43
N SER A 99 4.97 25.69 0.50
CA SER A 99 4.26 25.89 1.77
C SER A 99 3.13 24.90 2.04
N GLN A 100 2.46 24.42 1.00
CA GLN A 100 1.29 23.56 1.15
C GLN A 100 1.44 22.31 0.29
N PRO A 101 1.54 21.12 0.90
CA PRO A 101 1.50 19.85 0.18
C PRO A 101 0.14 19.62 -0.47
N ASP A 102 0.15 18.85 -1.56
CA ASP A 102 -1.09 18.37 -2.16
C ASP A 102 -1.89 17.49 -1.19
N THR A 103 -3.21 17.62 -1.27
CA THR A 103 -4.18 16.83 -0.47
C THR A 103 -5.01 15.89 -1.32
N LEU A 104 -4.72 15.84 -2.61
CA LEU A 104 -5.44 15.07 -3.62
C LEU A 104 -4.47 14.44 -4.61
N LEU A 105 -4.75 13.21 -5.00
CA LEU A 105 -4.12 12.57 -6.17
C LEU A 105 -5.15 11.91 -7.08
N LEU A 106 -4.72 11.67 -8.31
CA LEU A 106 -5.47 10.89 -9.31
C LEU A 106 -4.71 9.61 -9.64
N GLU A 107 -5.40 8.48 -9.59
CA GLU A 107 -4.88 7.19 -10.04
C GLU A 107 -5.99 6.39 -10.72
N ASN A 108 -5.76 5.98 -11.97
CA ASN A 108 -6.72 5.20 -12.78
C ASN A 108 -8.14 5.81 -12.82
N GLY A 109 -8.22 7.15 -12.90
CA GLY A 109 -9.50 7.88 -12.93
C GLY A 109 -10.17 8.06 -11.57
N ILE A 110 -9.56 7.58 -10.47
CA ILE A 110 -10.07 7.72 -9.11
C ILE A 110 -9.28 8.79 -8.38
N GLN A 111 -9.98 9.71 -7.72
CA GLN A 111 -9.41 10.74 -6.87
C GLN A 111 -9.26 10.22 -5.43
N TYR A 112 -8.09 10.38 -4.84
CA TYR A 112 -7.82 9.98 -3.47
C TYR A 112 -7.43 11.19 -2.63
N ALA A 113 -8.11 11.38 -1.51
CA ALA A 113 -7.69 12.32 -0.49
C ALA A 113 -6.45 11.78 0.24
N VAL A 114 -5.45 12.64 0.42
CA VAL A 114 -4.20 12.31 1.11
C VAL A 114 -3.82 13.38 2.11
N ASP A 115 -3.05 12.97 3.12
CA ASP A 115 -2.37 13.86 4.06
C ASP A 115 -0.90 13.43 4.12
N LEU A 116 -0.06 14.15 3.39
CA LEU A 116 1.36 13.81 3.24
C LEU A 116 2.17 14.02 4.52
N LEU A 117 1.58 14.67 5.55
CA LEU A 117 2.23 14.94 6.84
C LEU A 117 1.59 14.17 8.01
N VAL A 118 0.63 13.28 7.76
CA VAL A 118 -0.14 12.60 8.81
C VAL A 118 0.73 11.72 9.72
N ASN A 119 1.72 11.04 9.15
CA ASN A 119 2.65 10.17 9.86
C ASN A 119 3.97 10.02 9.08
N GLN A 120 4.78 9.03 9.42
CA GLN A 120 6.03 8.73 8.72
C GLN A 120 5.86 8.27 7.26
N ASP A 121 4.67 7.78 6.89
CA ASP A 121 4.32 7.43 5.52
C ASP A 121 3.62 8.63 4.84
N ALA A 122 3.31 8.52 3.55
CA ALA A 122 2.66 9.61 2.82
C ALA A 122 1.15 9.37 2.63
N SER A 123 0.51 8.66 3.57
CA SER A 123 -0.92 8.30 3.57
C SER A 123 -1.42 7.50 2.34
N PHE A 124 -0.55 7.20 1.38
CA PHE A 124 -0.91 6.46 0.15
C PHE A 124 0.27 5.59 -0.30
N TYR A 125 0.06 4.29 -0.39
CA TYR A 125 1.10 3.33 -0.75
C TYR A 125 1.14 3.10 -2.27
N LEU A 126 2.29 3.42 -2.89
CA LEU A 126 2.48 3.34 -4.34
C LEU A 126 2.66 1.90 -4.84
N ASP A 127 3.20 1.01 -4.02
CA ASP A 127 3.43 -0.40 -4.34
C ASP A 127 2.13 -1.21 -4.51
N THR A 128 1.00 -0.70 -4.03
CA THR A 128 -0.31 -1.34 -4.18
C THR A 128 -1.15 -0.79 -5.34
N ARG A 129 -0.58 0.02 -6.27
CA ARG A 129 -1.28 0.56 -7.44
C ARG A 129 -1.96 -0.51 -8.29
N ASN A 130 -1.22 -1.57 -8.63
CA ASN A 130 -1.77 -2.65 -9.45
C ASN A 130 -2.85 -3.45 -8.71
N LEU A 131 -2.76 -3.54 -7.38
CA LEU A 131 -3.83 -4.11 -6.57
C LEU A 131 -5.09 -3.22 -6.60
N ARG A 132 -4.94 -1.89 -6.52
CA ARG A 132 -6.10 -0.98 -6.66
C ARG A 132 -6.76 -1.10 -8.03
N ALA A 133 -5.98 -1.20 -9.10
CA ALA A 133 -6.50 -1.43 -10.45
C ALA A 133 -7.28 -2.76 -10.52
N TRP A 134 -6.70 -3.83 -9.99
CA TRP A 134 -7.36 -5.13 -9.93
C TRP A 134 -8.66 -5.07 -9.12
N LEU A 135 -8.69 -4.38 -7.97
CA LEU A 135 -9.89 -4.20 -7.16
C LEU A 135 -10.98 -3.41 -7.92
N GLN A 136 -10.60 -2.37 -8.65
CA GLN A 136 -11.52 -1.60 -9.49
C GLN A 136 -12.17 -2.48 -10.56
N GLU A 137 -11.43 -3.39 -11.16
CA GLU A 137 -11.91 -4.28 -12.23
C GLU A 137 -12.73 -5.47 -11.69
N ASN A 138 -12.47 -5.91 -10.46
CA ASN A 138 -12.97 -7.19 -9.96
C ASN A 138 -13.96 -7.08 -8.79
N SER A 139 -14.41 -5.87 -8.39
CA SER A 139 -15.28 -5.67 -7.23
C SER A 139 -16.77 -5.48 -7.55
N ASN A 140 -17.15 -5.41 -8.83
CA ASN A 140 -18.52 -5.12 -9.20
C ASN A 140 -19.53 -6.09 -8.56
N GLY A 141 -20.53 -5.55 -7.87
CA GLY A 141 -21.58 -6.27 -7.17
C GLY A 141 -21.17 -7.00 -5.90
N LYS A 142 -19.87 -6.96 -5.51
CA LYS A 142 -19.33 -7.67 -4.36
C LYS A 142 -19.47 -6.89 -3.05
N THR A 143 -19.63 -7.64 -1.96
CA THR A 143 -19.41 -7.14 -0.59
C THR A 143 -17.92 -7.28 -0.26
N VAL A 144 -17.28 -6.20 0.20
CA VAL A 144 -15.83 -6.13 0.43
C VAL A 144 -15.52 -5.79 1.88
N LEU A 145 -14.58 -6.53 2.49
CA LEU A 145 -13.97 -6.19 3.76
C LEU A 145 -12.50 -5.83 3.55
N ASN A 146 -12.11 -4.61 3.88
CA ASN A 146 -10.71 -4.18 3.93
C ASN A 146 -10.25 -4.12 5.37
N THR A 147 -9.40 -5.07 5.78
CA THR A 147 -8.78 -5.10 7.11
C THR A 147 -7.45 -4.35 7.09
N PHE A 148 -7.09 -3.72 8.22
CA PHE A 148 -5.93 -2.81 8.26
C PHE A 148 -6.02 -1.73 7.18
N ALA A 149 -7.20 -1.12 7.08
CA ALA A 149 -7.57 -0.29 5.94
C ALA A 149 -6.71 0.96 5.77
N TYR A 150 -6.01 1.41 6.82
CA TYR A 150 -5.22 2.64 6.83
C TYR A 150 -6.08 3.82 6.33
N THR A 151 -5.67 4.50 5.28
CA THR A 151 -6.43 5.59 4.66
C THR A 151 -7.50 5.12 3.67
N GLY A 152 -7.70 3.80 3.55
CA GLY A 152 -8.81 3.17 2.85
C GLY A 152 -8.69 3.12 1.34
N SER A 153 -7.53 3.41 0.74
CA SER A 153 -7.37 3.49 -0.72
C SER A 153 -7.81 2.22 -1.47
N LEU A 154 -7.53 1.02 -0.90
CA LEU A 154 -7.96 -0.26 -1.50
C LEU A 154 -9.49 -0.40 -1.52
N GLY A 155 -10.16 -0.03 -0.43
CA GLY A 155 -11.62 -0.08 -0.38
C GLY A 155 -12.29 0.99 -1.24
N VAL A 156 -11.68 2.18 -1.39
CA VAL A 156 -12.15 3.22 -2.31
C VAL A 156 -12.06 2.73 -3.76
N ALA A 157 -10.96 2.07 -4.14
CA ALA A 157 -10.82 1.45 -5.46
C ALA A 157 -11.90 0.38 -5.71
N ALA A 158 -12.17 -0.47 -4.70
CA ALA A 158 -13.24 -1.47 -4.79
C ALA A 158 -14.63 -0.83 -4.95
N LEU A 159 -14.92 0.26 -4.21
CA LEU A 159 -16.20 0.95 -4.32
C LEU A 159 -16.36 1.63 -5.69
N ALA A 160 -15.31 2.28 -6.19
CA ALA A 160 -15.28 2.87 -7.52
C ALA A 160 -15.45 1.81 -8.63
N GLY A 161 -14.99 0.58 -8.39
CA GLY A 161 -15.21 -0.59 -9.25
C GLY A 161 -16.60 -1.22 -9.13
N GLY A 162 -17.56 -0.54 -8.45
CA GLY A 162 -18.94 -0.99 -8.37
C GLY A 162 -19.23 -1.99 -7.26
N ALA A 163 -18.39 -2.07 -6.22
CA ALA A 163 -18.71 -2.89 -5.04
C ALA A 163 -20.08 -2.52 -4.47
N LYS A 164 -20.85 -3.53 -4.08
CA LYS A 164 -22.18 -3.37 -3.47
C LYS A 164 -22.07 -2.65 -2.12
N GLU A 165 -21.09 -3.02 -1.33
CA GLU A 165 -20.81 -2.47 0.00
C GLU A 165 -19.32 -2.70 0.32
N VAL A 166 -18.69 -1.73 0.96
CA VAL A 166 -17.31 -1.83 1.45
C VAL A 166 -17.28 -1.56 2.95
N THR A 167 -16.70 -2.47 3.72
CA THR A 167 -16.37 -2.27 5.13
C THR A 167 -14.87 -2.00 5.25
N GLN A 168 -14.51 -0.80 5.70
CA GLN A 168 -13.14 -0.39 6.04
C GLN A 168 -12.91 -0.57 7.53
N MET A 169 -11.90 -1.34 7.92
CA MET A 169 -11.58 -1.57 9.33
C MET A 169 -10.13 -1.17 9.61
N ASP A 170 -9.95 -0.20 10.47
CA ASP A 170 -8.65 0.24 10.98
C ASP A 170 -8.78 0.69 12.44
N ARG A 171 -7.70 0.60 13.21
CA ARG A 171 -7.70 1.08 14.60
C ARG A 171 -7.77 2.61 14.68
N ASN A 172 -7.25 3.31 13.68
CA ASN A 172 -7.18 4.76 13.66
C ASN A 172 -8.31 5.38 12.82
N GLY A 173 -9.35 5.87 13.50
CA GLY A 173 -10.49 6.51 12.86
C GLY A 173 -10.14 7.76 12.02
N ARG A 174 -9.04 8.46 12.32
CA ARG A 174 -8.60 9.62 11.51
C ARG A 174 -8.18 9.21 10.11
N PHE A 175 -7.54 8.05 9.98
CA PHE A 175 -7.18 7.53 8.66
C PHE A 175 -8.42 7.22 7.82
N LEU A 176 -9.45 6.65 8.43
CA LEU A 176 -10.71 6.31 7.75
C LEU A 176 -11.47 7.54 7.24
N GLN A 177 -11.22 8.75 7.80
CA GLN A 177 -11.80 9.98 7.26
C GLN A 177 -11.27 10.30 5.85
N LEU A 178 -10.02 9.95 5.52
CA LEU A 178 -9.49 10.12 4.16
C LEU A 178 -10.20 9.19 3.17
N ALA A 179 -10.61 7.99 3.59
CA ALA A 179 -11.45 7.12 2.76
C ALA A 179 -12.80 7.77 2.42
N LEU A 180 -13.49 8.33 3.42
CA LEU A 180 -14.78 9.02 3.20
C LEU A 180 -14.61 10.28 2.32
N GLN A 181 -13.52 11.05 2.53
CA GLN A 181 -13.22 12.18 1.66
C GLN A 181 -12.99 11.71 0.20
N SER A 182 -12.27 10.61 0.00
CA SER A 182 -12.06 10.04 -1.33
C SER A 182 -13.38 9.58 -1.97
N VAL A 183 -14.30 8.99 -1.20
CA VAL A 183 -15.64 8.62 -1.68
C VAL A 183 -16.39 9.85 -2.20
N ARG A 184 -16.38 10.96 -1.43
CA ARG A 184 -17.03 12.24 -1.83
C ARG A 184 -16.42 12.85 -3.07
N LEU A 185 -15.08 12.88 -3.18
CA LEU A 185 -14.35 13.41 -4.32
C LEU A 185 -14.75 12.73 -5.65
N ASN A 186 -15.11 11.45 -5.58
CA ASN A 186 -15.52 10.67 -6.74
C ASN A 186 -17.04 10.63 -6.95
N GLY A 187 -17.83 11.34 -6.15
CA GLY A 187 -19.29 11.29 -6.21
C GLY A 187 -19.89 9.91 -5.95
N LEU A 188 -19.14 9.04 -5.20
CA LEU A 188 -19.61 7.71 -4.85
C LEU A 188 -20.59 7.77 -3.67
N ASP A 189 -21.47 6.76 -3.57
CA ASP A 189 -22.47 6.66 -2.52
C ASP A 189 -21.80 6.33 -1.15
N GLU A 190 -21.78 7.31 -0.24
CA GLU A 190 -21.20 7.13 1.11
C GLU A 190 -21.93 6.05 1.92
N ALA A 191 -23.21 5.80 1.66
CA ALA A 191 -23.98 4.77 2.36
C ALA A 191 -23.44 3.36 2.09
N LYS A 192 -22.67 3.18 1.03
CA LYS A 192 -22.00 1.91 0.69
C LYS A 192 -20.61 1.76 1.33
N MET A 193 -20.11 2.79 2.05
CA MET A 193 -18.80 2.77 2.71
C MET A 193 -18.97 2.77 4.24
N ASN A 194 -18.78 1.61 4.86
CA ASN A 194 -18.83 1.46 6.31
C ASN A 194 -17.43 1.55 6.93
N CYS A 195 -17.16 2.60 7.69
CA CYS A 195 -15.88 2.79 8.39
C CYS A 195 -15.99 2.35 9.85
N SER A 196 -15.16 1.40 10.27
CA SER A 196 -15.13 0.85 11.63
C SER A 196 -13.76 1.09 12.26
N ALA A 197 -13.70 2.01 13.23
CA ALA A 197 -12.48 2.30 13.99
C ALA A 197 -12.32 1.27 15.12
N VAL A 198 -11.77 0.09 14.81
CA VAL A 198 -11.67 -1.03 15.75
C VAL A 198 -10.38 -1.82 15.53
N ASP A 199 -9.83 -2.41 16.61
CA ASP A 199 -8.72 -3.35 16.53
C ASP A 199 -9.09 -4.56 15.67
N PHE A 200 -8.17 -5.03 14.83
CA PHE A 200 -8.35 -6.14 13.91
C PHE A 200 -8.87 -7.41 14.59
N PHE A 201 -8.29 -7.80 15.72
CA PHE A 201 -8.67 -9.04 16.41
C PHE A 201 -10.07 -8.95 17.01
N VAL A 202 -10.44 -7.76 17.49
CA VAL A 202 -11.78 -7.47 18.02
C VAL A 202 -12.81 -7.47 16.89
N GLY A 203 -12.56 -6.70 15.82
CA GLY A 203 -13.49 -6.59 14.69
C GLY A 203 -13.75 -7.91 13.99
N VAL A 204 -12.69 -8.68 13.69
CA VAL A 204 -12.82 -10.04 13.12
C VAL A 204 -13.60 -10.96 14.07
N GLY A 205 -13.36 -10.87 15.39
CA GLY A 205 -14.09 -11.64 16.39
C GLY A 205 -15.60 -11.32 16.41
N GLN A 206 -15.96 -10.03 16.32
CA GLN A 206 -17.36 -9.57 16.27
C GLN A 206 -18.05 -10.04 14.98
N MET A 207 -17.40 -9.89 13.83
CA MET A 207 -17.93 -10.34 12.53
C MET A 207 -18.18 -11.86 12.50
N LYS A 208 -17.27 -12.65 13.09
CA LYS A 208 -17.47 -14.12 13.23
C LYS A 208 -18.67 -14.45 14.11
N LYS A 209 -18.84 -13.78 15.23
CA LYS A 209 -20.00 -13.99 16.13
C LYS A 209 -21.31 -13.65 15.42
N SER A 210 -21.34 -12.57 14.63
CA SER A 210 -22.52 -12.17 13.84
C SER A 210 -22.67 -12.96 12.52
N ARG A 211 -21.78 -13.92 12.22
CA ARG A 211 -21.76 -14.69 10.97
C ARG A 211 -21.71 -13.83 9.71
N LYS A 212 -21.15 -12.60 9.82
CA LYS A 212 -20.97 -11.72 8.67
C LYS A 212 -19.92 -12.31 7.73
N VAL A 213 -20.21 -12.33 6.43
CA VAL A 213 -19.31 -12.82 5.38
C VAL A 213 -19.27 -11.86 4.21
N PHE A 214 -18.20 -11.95 3.41
CA PHE A 214 -17.92 -11.04 2.31
C PHE A 214 -17.46 -11.83 1.08
N ASP A 215 -17.74 -11.30 -0.11
CA ASP A 215 -17.32 -11.90 -1.36
C ASP A 215 -15.81 -11.68 -1.61
N LEU A 216 -15.27 -10.60 -1.05
CA LEU A 216 -13.87 -10.27 -1.13
C LEU A 216 -13.38 -9.71 0.22
N VAL A 217 -12.29 -10.29 0.73
CA VAL A 217 -11.61 -9.82 1.95
C VAL A 217 -10.19 -9.40 1.60
N ILE A 218 -9.75 -8.23 2.07
CA ILE A 218 -8.38 -7.72 1.91
C ILE A 218 -7.68 -7.82 3.26
N LEU A 219 -6.54 -8.49 3.27
CA LEU A 219 -5.66 -8.66 4.42
C LEU A 219 -4.30 -8.04 4.09
N ASP A 220 -4.11 -6.77 4.46
CA ASP A 220 -2.89 -5.98 4.27
C ASP A 220 -2.33 -5.47 5.62
N PRO A 221 -1.85 -6.36 6.47
CA PRO A 221 -1.39 -5.99 7.81
C PRO A 221 -0.02 -5.31 7.78
N PRO A 222 0.32 -4.51 8.82
CA PRO A 222 1.67 -4.00 8.99
C PRO A 222 2.65 -5.16 9.17
N TYR A 223 3.94 -4.92 8.83
CA TYR A 223 5.01 -5.91 9.00
C TYR A 223 5.01 -6.53 10.40
N PHE A 224 4.89 -5.69 11.41
CA PHE A 224 4.79 -6.09 12.81
C PHE A 224 3.92 -5.12 13.59
N SER A 225 3.04 -5.64 14.44
CA SER A 225 2.35 -4.86 15.46
C SER A 225 1.98 -5.70 16.65
N LEU A 226 1.99 -5.08 17.83
CA LEU A 226 1.56 -5.70 19.07
C LEU A 226 0.45 -4.85 19.69
N THR A 227 -0.64 -5.51 20.06
CA THR A 227 -1.75 -4.91 20.82
C THR A 227 -2.07 -5.82 22.00
N GLU A 228 -2.82 -5.34 22.97
CA GLU A 228 -3.33 -6.16 24.09
C GLU A 228 -4.20 -7.34 23.60
N ARG A 229 -4.72 -7.26 22.38
CA ARG A 229 -5.66 -8.23 21.78
C ARG A 229 -4.98 -9.25 20.88
N GLY A 230 -3.73 -9.01 20.49
CA GLY A 230 -2.99 -9.92 19.64
C GLY A 230 -1.77 -9.33 18.98
N ARG A 231 -1.02 -10.20 18.31
CA ARG A 231 0.20 -9.89 17.57
C ARG A 231 -0.01 -10.08 16.08
N VAL A 232 0.56 -9.18 15.30
CA VAL A 232 0.78 -9.32 13.85
C VAL A 232 2.28 -9.50 13.63
N ASP A 233 2.66 -10.57 12.93
CA ASP A 233 4.05 -10.90 12.57
C ASP A 233 4.00 -11.57 11.19
N LEU A 234 4.31 -10.81 10.15
CA LEU A 234 4.19 -11.31 8.77
C LEU A 234 5.25 -12.34 8.40
N VAL A 235 6.36 -12.40 9.10
CA VAL A 235 7.39 -13.43 8.88
C VAL A 235 6.93 -14.78 9.41
N ASN A 236 6.44 -14.80 10.65
CA ASN A 236 6.21 -16.06 11.37
C ASN A 236 4.75 -16.47 11.43
N GLU A 237 3.80 -15.54 11.22
CA GLU A 237 2.38 -15.77 11.49
C GLU A 237 1.43 -15.44 10.32
N ALA A 238 1.94 -15.27 9.10
CA ALA A 238 1.09 -14.98 7.93
C ALA A 238 -0.04 -16.01 7.77
N ALA A 239 0.28 -17.29 7.91
CA ALA A 239 -0.70 -18.38 7.84
C ALA A 239 -1.79 -18.28 8.92
N ARG A 240 -1.42 -17.85 10.15
CA ARG A 240 -2.39 -17.64 11.23
C ARG A 240 -3.35 -16.49 10.93
N LEU A 241 -2.84 -15.39 10.36
CA LEU A 241 -3.67 -14.26 9.98
C LEU A 241 -4.64 -14.63 8.85
N ILE A 242 -4.19 -15.38 7.84
CA ILE A 242 -5.05 -15.93 6.78
C ILE A 242 -6.16 -16.77 7.39
N ASN A 243 -5.84 -17.74 8.24
CA ASN A 243 -6.83 -18.58 8.90
C ASN A 243 -7.79 -17.80 9.81
N LYS A 244 -7.35 -16.65 10.34
CA LYS A 244 -8.20 -15.80 11.15
C LYS A 244 -9.31 -15.12 10.35
N VAL A 245 -9.03 -14.69 9.12
CA VAL A 245 -10.00 -13.99 8.26
C VAL A 245 -10.74 -14.91 7.29
N ARG A 246 -10.17 -16.06 6.94
CA ARG A 246 -10.80 -17.04 6.02
C ARG A 246 -12.28 -17.32 6.32
N PRO A 247 -12.73 -17.50 7.58
CA PRO A 247 -14.13 -17.72 7.89
C PRO A 247 -15.07 -16.55 7.55
N LEU A 248 -14.53 -15.37 7.26
CA LEU A 248 -15.29 -14.19 6.82
C LEU A 248 -15.47 -14.15 5.29
N VAL A 249 -14.84 -15.05 4.54
CA VAL A 249 -14.98 -15.11 3.07
C VAL A 249 -16.14 -16.02 2.71
N ASN A 250 -17.00 -15.60 1.79
CA ASN A 250 -18.07 -16.43 1.21
C ASN A 250 -17.49 -17.66 0.50
N ASP A 251 -18.32 -18.69 0.32
CA ASP A 251 -17.95 -19.83 -0.53
C ASP A 251 -17.70 -19.36 -1.96
N GLY A 252 -16.56 -19.78 -2.54
CA GLY A 252 -16.10 -19.30 -3.85
C GLY A 252 -15.59 -17.84 -3.85
N GLY A 253 -15.61 -17.15 -2.70
CA GLY A 253 -15.11 -15.78 -2.56
C GLY A 253 -13.57 -15.69 -2.61
N GLN A 254 -13.06 -14.47 -2.57
CA GLN A 254 -11.64 -14.18 -2.73
C GLN A 254 -11.04 -13.55 -1.47
N LEU A 255 -9.79 -13.92 -1.17
CA LEU A 255 -8.99 -13.32 -0.12
C LEU A 255 -7.71 -12.73 -0.74
N VAL A 256 -7.59 -11.41 -0.72
CA VAL A 256 -6.35 -10.70 -1.05
C VAL A 256 -5.42 -10.77 0.15
N VAL A 257 -4.19 -11.22 -0.06
CA VAL A 257 -3.16 -11.24 0.99
C VAL A 257 -1.96 -10.43 0.53
N VAL A 258 -1.61 -9.41 1.30
CA VAL A 258 -0.40 -8.61 1.11
C VAL A 258 0.60 -8.99 2.21
N ASN A 259 1.83 -9.29 1.81
CA ASN A 259 2.94 -9.56 2.73
C ASN A 259 4.14 -8.70 2.34
N ASN A 260 4.46 -7.71 3.17
CA ASN A 260 5.57 -6.77 2.98
C ASN A 260 6.84 -7.13 3.77
N ALA A 261 6.98 -8.38 4.20
CA ALA A 261 8.15 -8.86 4.94
C ALA A 261 9.38 -8.94 4.01
N LEU A 262 10.35 -8.03 4.22
CA LEU A 262 11.55 -7.88 3.38
C LEU A 262 12.46 -9.10 3.34
N PHE A 263 12.55 -9.83 4.46
CA PHE A 263 13.46 -10.97 4.63
C PHE A 263 12.79 -12.33 4.38
N LEU A 264 11.50 -12.35 4.04
CA LEU A 264 10.77 -13.55 3.66
C LEU A 264 10.84 -13.71 2.13
N SER A 265 11.39 -14.83 1.63
CA SER A 265 11.40 -15.11 0.20
C SER A 265 9.99 -15.33 -0.35
N GLY A 266 9.82 -15.09 -1.66
CA GLY A 266 8.55 -15.35 -2.33
C GLY A 266 8.16 -16.82 -2.27
N GLN A 267 9.12 -17.70 -2.49
CA GLN A 267 8.91 -19.16 -2.41
C GLN A 267 8.47 -19.62 -1.01
N ALA A 268 9.13 -19.12 0.05
CA ALA A 268 8.74 -19.47 1.42
C ALA A 268 7.32 -18.99 1.76
N PHE A 269 6.92 -17.81 1.26
CA PHE A 269 5.57 -17.30 1.43
C PHE A 269 4.54 -18.16 0.70
N LEU A 270 4.79 -18.54 -0.57
CA LEU A 270 3.88 -19.42 -1.32
C LEU A 270 3.79 -20.80 -0.68
N GLN A 271 4.89 -21.36 -0.23
CA GLN A 271 4.88 -22.66 0.46
C GLN A 271 4.01 -22.63 1.72
N ALA A 272 4.05 -21.54 2.49
CA ALA A 272 3.17 -21.36 3.64
C ALA A 272 1.68 -21.34 3.24
N ILE A 273 1.33 -20.74 2.10
CA ILE A 273 -0.03 -20.73 1.55
C ILE A 273 -0.43 -22.12 1.03
N GLU A 274 0.44 -22.81 0.32
CA GLU A 274 0.23 -24.16 -0.19
C GLU A 274 -0.06 -25.16 0.94
N VAL A 275 0.68 -25.03 2.05
CA VAL A 275 0.43 -25.84 3.26
C VAL A 275 -1.00 -25.60 3.80
N LEU A 276 -1.49 -24.36 3.78
CA LEU A 276 -2.87 -24.04 4.16
C LEU A 276 -3.91 -24.57 3.16
N GLY A 277 -3.51 -24.72 1.89
CA GLY A 277 -4.36 -25.17 0.79
C GLY A 277 -4.42 -26.69 0.61
N LYS A 278 -3.67 -27.50 1.39
CA LYS A 278 -3.61 -28.96 1.25
C LYS A 278 -4.98 -29.64 1.29
N ASP A 279 -5.90 -29.08 2.05
CA ASP A 279 -7.27 -29.59 2.16
C ASP A 279 -8.18 -29.20 0.98
N GLY A 280 -7.67 -28.44 -0.02
CA GLY A 280 -8.44 -27.98 -1.18
C GLY A 280 -9.39 -26.80 -0.91
N PHE A 281 -9.40 -26.22 0.30
CA PHE A 281 -10.25 -25.10 0.67
C PHE A 281 -9.64 -23.73 0.40
N ILE A 282 -8.36 -23.68 0.06
CA ILE A 282 -7.64 -22.49 -0.36
C ILE A 282 -6.85 -22.83 -1.62
N THR A 283 -7.02 -22.05 -2.67
CA THR A 283 -6.22 -22.14 -3.88
C THR A 283 -5.67 -20.78 -4.26
N ILE A 284 -4.47 -20.75 -4.80
CA ILE A 284 -3.89 -19.50 -5.36
C ILE A 284 -4.61 -19.23 -6.69
N ASP A 285 -5.22 -18.05 -6.80
CA ASP A 285 -5.92 -17.60 -8.00
C ASP A 285 -4.98 -16.83 -8.91
N THR A 286 -4.33 -15.76 -8.37
CA THR A 286 -3.38 -14.96 -9.13
C THR A 286 -2.38 -14.24 -8.21
N ILE A 287 -1.26 -13.83 -8.79
CA ILE A 287 -0.26 -12.96 -8.16
C ILE A 287 -0.33 -11.59 -8.82
N ILE A 288 -0.44 -10.54 -8.00
CA ILE A 288 -0.45 -9.16 -8.47
C ILE A 288 0.96 -8.59 -8.38
N PRO A 289 1.58 -8.17 -9.49
CA PRO A 289 2.91 -7.57 -9.45
C PRO A 289 2.87 -6.17 -8.84
N VAL A 290 3.94 -5.80 -8.15
CA VAL A 290 4.19 -4.42 -7.71
C VAL A 290 4.58 -3.59 -8.93
N PRO A 291 4.16 -2.30 -9.04
CA PRO A 291 4.47 -1.45 -10.20
C PRO A 291 5.98 -1.27 -10.44
N GLU A 292 6.38 -1.14 -11.70
CA GLU A 292 7.79 -1.05 -12.09
C GLU A 292 8.49 0.22 -11.59
N ASP A 293 7.78 1.34 -11.50
CA ASP A 293 8.32 2.56 -10.92
C ASP A 293 8.73 2.38 -9.45
N PHE A 294 8.06 1.47 -8.75
CA PHE A 294 8.37 1.12 -7.37
C PHE A 294 9.49 0.07 -7.28
N THR A 295 9.50 -0.95 -8.14
CA THR A 295 10.53 -2.00 -8.14
C THR A 295 11.86 -1.54 -8.72
N GLY A 296 11.85 -0.62 -9.69
CA GLY A 296 12.96 -0.20 -10.52
C GLY A 296 12.95 -0.90 -11.89
N TYR A 297 13.65 -0.31 -12.86
CA TYR A 297 13.72 -0.78 -14.24
C TYR A 297 15.03 -1.53 -14.48
N PRO A 298 15.08 -2.49 -15.43
CA PRO A 298 16.31 -3.25 -15.72
C PRO A 298 17.55 -2.38 -15.97
N THR A 299 17.36 -1.20 -16.57
CA THR A 299 18.45 -0.24 -16.87
C THR A 299 18.92 0.57 -15.64
N THR A 300 18.12 0.65 -14.58
CA THR A 300 18.44 1.42 -13.39
C THR A 300 18.78 0.57 -12.18
N LEU A 301 18.45 -0.72 -12.20
CA LEU A 301 18.72 -1.66 -11.10
C LEU A 301 20.22 -1.83 -10.86
N LYS A 302 20.64 -1.67 -9.61
CA LYS A 302 22.03 -1.83 -9.14
C LYS A 302 22.12 -2.67 -7.87
N GLY A 303 21.03 -2.82 -7.15
CA GLY A 303 20.93 -3.60 -5.92
C GLY A 303 20.08 -4.85 -6.09
N ARG A 304 20.21 -5.76 -5.13
CA ARG A 304 19.33 -6.94 -5.00
C ARG A 304 18.48 -6.81 -3.75
N PRO A 305 17.25 -7.34 -3.74
CA PRO A 305 16.45 -7.40 -2.52
C PRO A 305 17.14 -8.30 -1.47
N PRO A 306 16.85 -8.09 -0.17
CA PRO A 306 17.47 -8.86 0.91
C PRO A 306 17.14 -10.37 0.87
N ALA A 307 15.99 -10.73 0.30
CA ALA A 307 15.60 -12.12 0.02
C ALA A 307 15.04 -12.21 -1.40
N ASP A 308 15.19 -13.36 -2.04
CA ASP A 308 14.65 -13.60 -3.39
C ASP A 308 13.12 -13.47 -3.38
N PRO A 309 12.53 -12.51 -4.08
CA PRO A 309 11.09 -12.33 -4.12
C PRO A 309 10.38 -13.34 -5.03
N ALA A 310 11.09 -14.05 -5.91
CA ALA A 310 10.46 -14.91 -6.91
C ALA A 310 9.47 -15.91 -6.31
N PRO A 311 8.31 -16.15 -6.95
CA PRO A 311 7.89 -15.64 -8.26
C PRO A 311 7.25 -14.24 -8.25
N PHE A 312 7.23 -13.54 -7.11
CA PHE A 312 6.85 -12.14 -7.06
C PHE A 312 7.98 -11.27 -7.63
N ASN A 313 7.64 -10.07 -8.06
CA ASN A 313 8.62 -9.13 -8.62
C ASN A 313 9.22 -8.17 -7.57
N HIS A 314 8.74 -8.22 -6.31
CA HIS A 314 9.17 -7.32 -5.23
C HIS A 314 9.08 -8.00 -3.86
N SER A 315 9.74 -7.41 -2.85
CA SER A 315 9.63 -7.84 -1.45
C SER A 315 8.21 -7.68 -0.88
N THR A 316 7.42 -6.75 -1.36
CA THR A 316 5.95 -6.73 -1.17
C THR A 316 5.35 -7.78 -2.09
N LYS A 317 4.73 -8.79 -1.51
CA LYS A 317 4.13 -9.94 -2.19
C LYS A 317 2.62 -9.83 -2.09
N ILE A 318 1.93 -9.85 -3.23
CA ILE A 318 0.47 -9.72 -3.30
C ILE A 318 -0.10 -10.94 -4.00
N VAL A 319 -0.98 -11.65 -3.34
CA VAL A 319 -1.61 -12.86 -3.87
C VAL A 319 -3.11 -12.83 -3.63
N ILE A 320 -3.87 -13.29 -4.61
CA ILE A 320 -5.30 -13.50 -4.52
C ILE A 320 -5.53 -14.99 -4.31
N LEU A 321 -6.26 -15.33 -3.26
CA LEU A 321 -6.64 -16.68 -2.91
C LEU A 321 -8.14 -16.87 -3.15
N LYS A 322 -8.52 -17.98 -3.75
CA LYS A 322 -9.90 -18.42 -3.82
C LYS A 322 -10.22 -19.32 -2.63
N ILE A 323 -11.33 -19.06 -1.98
CA ILE A 323 -11.74 -19.75 -0.75
C ILE A 323 -12.96 -20.62 -1.03
N LYS A 324 -12.88 -21.90 -0.65
CA LYS A 324 -14.03 -22.79 -0.52
C LYS A 324 -14.37 -22.97 0.95
N ARG A 325 -15.63 -23.02 1.28
CA ARG A 325 -16.10 -23.34 2.63
C ARG A 325 -16.36 -24.84 2.74
N LYS A 326 -16.12 -25.39 3.92
CA LYS A 326 -16.63 -26.74 4.23
C LYS A 326 -18.15 -26.67 4.18
N GLU A 327 -18.79 -27.60 3.46
CA GLU A 327 -20.23 -27.76 3.54
C GLU A 327 -20.58 -27.96 5.02
N SER A 328 -21.54 -27.17 5.50
CA SER A 328 -22.09 -27.40 6.85
C SER A 328 -22.87 -28.69 6.78
N ILE A 329 -22.35 -29.77 7.42
CA ILE A 329 -23.03 -31.01 7.63
C ILE A 329 -24.24 -30.77 8.55
#